data_ee5ee549f2ce40a96dafe6c83c58f92c
#
_entry.id   ee5ee549f2ce40a96dafe6c83c58f92c
#
_cell.length_a   1.000
_cell.length_b   1.000
_cell.length_c   1.000
_cell.angle_alpha   90.00
_cell.angle_beta   90.00
_cell.angle_gamma   90.00
#
_symmetry.space_group_name_H-M   'P 1'
#
loop_
_entity.id
_entity.type
_entity.pdbx_description
1 polymer ?
#
loop_
_entity_poly.entity_id
_entity_poly.type
_entity_poly.pdbx_seq_one_letter_code
_entity_poly.pdbx_strand_id
1 'polypeptide(L)' 'MNTQSSVDTRIKVGIIGFGRMGRFYWEAMTKSGRWNIAYICDTDPESRQLAKKLSPESLIVEDNQKVFEDESVQ' A
#
# COMPACT_ATOMS: atom_id res chain seq x y z
N MET A 1 -6.45 15.56 24.94
CA MET A 1 -6.23 15.08 24.12
C MET A 1 -7.11 14.51 23.23
N ASN A 2 -6.76 14.16 22.37
CA ASN A 2 -7.59 13.81 21.38
C ASN A 2 -7.75 12.38 21.18
N THR A 3 -8.91 11.92 21.27
CA THR A 3 -9.17 10.52 21.16
C THR A 3 -9.42 10.08 19.76
N GLN A 4 -9.47 11.01 18.83
CA GLN A 4 -9.70 10.62 17.46
C GLN A 4 -8.52 9.99 16.81
N SER A 5 -7.41 9.95 17.48
CA SER A 5 -6.20 9.35 16.91
C SER A 5 -6.35 7.89 16.56
N SER A 6 -7.38 7.22 17.10
CA SER A 6 -7.63 5.83 16.74
C SER A 6 -8.22 5.67 15.35
N VAL A 7 -8.71 6.73 14.75
CA VAL A 7 -9.34 6.67 13.43
C VAL A 7 -8.31 7.10 12.37
N ASP A 8 -8.05 6.21 11.43
CA ASP A 8 -7.15 6.51 10.33
C ASP A 8 -7.94 7.24 9.25
N THR A 9 -7.68 8.54 9.12
CA THR A 9 -8.38 9.38 8.15
C THR A 9 -7.71 9.42 6.79
N ARG A 10 -6.59 8.71 6.62
CA ARG A 10 -5.91 8.66 5.35
C ARG A 10 -6.71 7.87 4.32
N ILE A 11 -6.52 8.21 3.06
CA ILE A 11 -7.18 7.49 1.97
C ILE A 11 -6.51 6.14 1.80
N LYS A 12 -7.31 5.08 1.84
CA LYS A 12 -6.80 3.70 1.71
C LYS A 12 -6.62 3.37 0.23
N VAL A 13 -5.42 2.94 -0.14
CA VAL A 13 -5.10 2.64 -1.54
C VAL A 13 -4.34 1.33 -1.63
N GLY A 14 -4.30 0.80 -2.85
CA GLY A 14 -3.44 -0.33 -3.19
C GLY A 14 -2.54 0.05 -4.34
N ILE A 15 -1.30 -0.42 -4.31
CA ILE A 15 -0.37 -0.23 -5.42
C ILE A 15 -0.31 -1.54 -6.18
N ILE A 16 -0.60 -1.50 -7.47
CA ILE A 16 -0.53 -2.67 -8.33
C ILE A 16 0.71 -2.55 -9.20
N GLY A 17 1.66 -3.45 -8.98
CA GLY A 17 2.96 -3.39 -9.61
C GLY A 17 3.95 -2.60 -8.76
N PHE A 18 5.00 -3.30 -8.29
CA PHE A 18 6.00 -2.65 -7.44
C PHE A 18 7.38 -2.68 -8.11
N GLY A 19 7.39 -2.46 -9.41
CA GLY A 19 8.62 -2.21 -10.15
C GLY A 19 9.05 -0.75 -9.95
N ARG A 20 9.78 -0.22 -10.92
CA ARG A 20 10.33 1.13 -10.81
C ARG A 20 9.25 2.19 -10.56
N MET A 21 8.18 2.16 -11.35
CA MET A 21 7.13 3.16 -11.22
C MET A 21 6.32 2.99 -9.94
N GLY A 22 6.03 1.74 -9.58
CA GLY A 22 5.31 1.47 -8.34
C GLY A 22 6.07 1.96 -7.13
N ARG A 23 7.38 1.76 -7.10
CA ARG A 23 8.23 2.26 -6.02
C ARG A 23 8.24 3.77 -5.97
N PHE A 24 8.26 4.41 -7.12
CA PHE A 24 8.21 5.86 -7.20
C PHE A 24 6.91 6.39 -6.58
N TYR A 25 5.78 5.80 -6.92
CA TYR A 25 4.50 6.20 -6.35
C TYR A 25 4.46 5.92 -4.85
N TRP A 26 5.00 4.78 -4.43
CA TRP A 26 5.05 4.44 -3.02
C TRP A 26 5.83 5.50 -2.23
N GLU A 27 6.98 5.92 -2.74
CA GLU A 27 7.76 6.96 -2.09
C GLU A 27 7.00 8.27 -1.98
N ALA A 28 6.38 8.70 -3.07
CA ALA A 28 5.64 9.95 -3.09
C ALA A 28 4.47 9.91 -2.11
N MET A 29 3.73 8.81 -2.10
CA MET A 29 2.58 8.66 -1.20
C MET A 29 3.01 8.61 0.26
N THR A 30 4.09 7.92 0.54
CA THR A 30 4.60 7.80 1.90
C THR A 30 5.02 9.17 2.43
N LYS A 31 5.70 9.96 1.60
CA LYS A 31 6.13 11.28 2.01
C LYS A 31 4.97 12.23 2.24
N SER A 32 3.89 12.07 1.51
CA SER A 32 2.76 12.99 1.65
C SER A 32 1.98 12.77 2.95
N GLY A 33 1.99 11.55 3.47
CA GLY A 33 1.28 11.22 4.70
C GLY A 33 -0.24 11.17 4.57
N ARG A 34 -0.78 11.33 3.36
CA ARG A 34 -2.22 11.35 3.12
C ARG A 34 -2.81 10.00 2.81
N TRP A 35 -1.95 9.01 2.55
CA TRP A 35 -2.36 7.74 2.01
C TRP A 35 -2.06 6.62 2.98
N ASN A 36 -2.99 5.69 3.08
CA ASN A 36 -2.75 4.44 3.76
C ASN A 36 -2.55 3.39 2.67
N ILE A 37 -1.31 2.98 2.44
CA ILE A 37 -0.99 1.98 1.43
C ILE A 37 -1.26 0.62 2.04
N ALA A 38 -2.49 0.16 1.87
CA ALA A 38 -2.96 -1.06 2.50
C ALA A 38 -2.46 -2.31 1.78
N TYR A 39 -2.30 -2.22 0.46
CA TYR A 39 -1.90 -3.37 -0.34
C TYR A 39 -0.80 -2.99 -1.32
N ILE A 40 0.14 -3.91 -1.52
CA ILE A 40 1.07 -3.84 -2.64
C ILE A 40 1.00 -5.19 -3.34
N CYS A 41 0.68 -5.16 -4.62
CA CYS A 41 0.49 -6.36 -5.41
C CYS A 41 1.54 -6.45 -6.50
N ASP A 42 2.20 -7.59 -6.61
CA ASP A 42 3.11 -7.85 -7.71
C ASP A 42 3.25 -9.35 -7.90
N THR A 43 3.28 -9.79 -9.15
CA THR A 43 3.46 -11.20 -9.47
C THR A 43 4.92 -11.62 -9.30
N ASP A 44 5.85 -10.69 -9.31
CA ASP A 44 7.27 -10.98 -9.20
C ASP A 44 7.69 -11.18 -7.73
N PRO A 45 8.25 -12.34 -7.37
CA PRO A 45 8.63 -12.60 -5.98
C PRO A 45 9.66 -11.63 -5.43
N GLU A 46 10.60 -11.19 -6.26
CA GLU A 46 11.63 -10.26 -5.79
C GLU A 46 11.02 -8.90 -5.46
N SER A 47 10.07 -8.45 -6.28
CA SER A 47 9.36 -7.20 -6.02
C SER A 47 8.56 -7.30 -4.74
N ARG A 48 7.91 -8.46 -4.49
CA ARG A 48 7.17 -8.66 -3.25
C ARG A 48 8.08 -8.65 -2.04
N GLN A 49 9.27 -9.24 -2.14
CA GLN A 49 10.23 -9.22 -1.02
C GLN A 49 10.67 -7.79 -0.71
N LEU A 50 10.94 -7.01 -1.75
CA LEU A 50 11.33 -5.62 -1.57
C LEU A 50 10.20 -4.82 -0.94
N ALA A 51 8.97 -5.07 -1.39
CA ALA A 51 7.80 -4.38 -0.82
C ALA A 51 7.64 -4.68 0.67
N LYS A 52 7.82 -5.93 1.07
CA LYS A 52 7.75 -6.30 2.48
C LYS A 52 8.79 -5.56 3.32
N LYS A 53 9.97 -5.38 2.76
CA LYS A 53 11.05 -4.72 3.45
C LYS A 53 10.79 -3.23 3.60
N LEU A 54 10.29 -2.59 2.56
CA LEU A 54 10.08 -1.15 2.54
C LEU A 54 8.77 -0.73 3.18
N SER A 55 7.76 -1.57 3.10
CA SER A 55 6.41 -1.22 3.55
C SER A 55 5.83 -2.34 4.40
N PRO A 56 6.38 -2.58 5.60
CA PRO A 56 5.97 -3.71 6.43
C PRO A 56 4.52 -3.62 6.91
N GLU A 57 3.93 -2.45 6.87
CA GLU A 57 2.54 -2.26 7.29
C GLU A 57 1.54 -2.60 6.20
N SER A 58 2.00 -2.75 4.96
CA SER A 58 1.12 -3.07 3.84
C SER A 58 0.97 -4.57 3.70
N LEU A 59 -0.18 -5.01 3.21
CA LEU A 59 -0.37 -6.41 2.90
C LEU A 59 0.16 -6.65 1.48
N ILE A 60 1.15 -7.53 1.38
CA ILE A 60 1.81 -7.82 0.11
C ILE A 60 1.15 -9.04 -0.50
N VAL A 61 0.62 -8.90 -1.69
CA VAL A 61 -0.14 -9.97 -2.34
C VAL A 61 0.38 -10.25 -3.74
N GLU A 62 0.13 -11.46 -4.20
CA GLU A 62 0.61 -11.91 -5.50
C GLU A 62 -0.32 -11.49 -6.62
N ASP A 63 -1.63 -11.52 -6.40
CA ASP A 63 -2.57 -11.10 -7.42
C ASP A 63 -3.42 -9.94 -6.91
N ASN A 64 -4.07 -9.25 -7.84
CA ASN A 64 -4.77 -8.02 -7.52
C ASN A 64 -6.23 -8.23 -7.08
N GLN A 65 -6.69 -9.47 -7.02
CA GLN A 65 -8.07 -9.74 -6.70
C GLN A 65 -8.44 -9.25 -5.31
N LYS A 66 -7.56 -9.48 -4.32
CA LYS A 66 -7.82 -9.03 -2.96
C LYS A 66 -7.95 -7.53 -2.86
N VAL A 67 -7.17 -6.80 -3.67
CA VAL A 67 -7.24 -5.34 -3.69
C VAL A 67 -8.59 -4.89 -4.21
N PHE A 68 -9.05 -5.49 -5.29
CA PHE A 68 -10.33 -5.13 -5.90
C PHE A 68 -11.52 -5.55 -5.06
N GLU A 69 -11.37 -6.60 -4.26
CA GLU A 69 -12.44 -7.06 -3.38
C GLU A 69 -12.61 -6.18 -2.14
N ASP A 70 -11.60 -5.38 -1.82
CA ASP A 70 -11.67 -4.54 -0.64
C ASP A 70 -12.36 -3.22 -0.99
N GLU A 71 -13.61 -3.09 -0.58
CA GLU A 71 -14.41 -1.92 -0.94
C GLU A 71 -13.91 -0.63 -0.31
N SER A 72 -13.05 -0.71 0.71
CA SER A 72 -12.52 0.49 1.37
C SER A 72 -11.33 1.08 0.61
N VAL A 73 -10.79 0.37 -0.38
CA VAL A 73 -9.68 0.88 -1.19
C VAL A 73 -10.25 1.82 -2.27
N GLN A 74 -9.62 2.97 -2.39
CA GLN A 74 -10.05 3.97 -3.36
C GLN A 74 -9.44 3.79 -4.74
#